data_bf20ac7b01d18d45be7aaa9accbfca17
#
_entry.id   bf20ac7b01d18d45be7aaa9accbfca17
#
_cell.length_a   1.000
_cell.length_b   1.000
_cell.length_c   1.000
_cell.angle_alpha   90.00
_cell.angle_beta   90.00
_cell.angle_gamma   90.00
#
_symmetry.space_group_name_H-M   'P 1'
#
loop_
_entity.id
_entity.type
_entity.pdbx_description
1 polymer ?
#
loop_
_entity_poly.entity_id
_entity_poly.type
_entity_poly.pdbx_seq_one_letter_code
_entity_poly.pdbx_strand_id
1 'polypeptide(L)'
;KRQLYKLIDTYVDINDLGFTGIEKILIKLTRNDYEPDLCFFKKEKAEHFQDREMFFPAPDFVVEVLSKSTEQRDRGIKFRDYAAHGVEEYWIIDAEQHFVEQYLLKNGDYELALKSNSGTIKAKVIDGFEIPIVAIFDKKENADTLRKMLAG
;
A
#
# COMPACT_ATOMS: atom_id res chain seq x y z
N LYS A 1 7.78 -5.44 -4.59
CA LYS A 1 6.89 -5.70 -3.44
C LYS A 1 7.67 -5.70 -2.13
N ARG A 2 8.66 -6.57 -2.04
CA ARG A 2 9.45 -6.73 -0.81
C ARG A 2 10.17 -5.44 -0.41
N GLN A 3 10.71 -4.71 -1.38
CA GLN A 3 11.45 -3.48 -1.14
C GLN A 3 10.54 -2.40 -0.55
N LEU A 4 9.35 -2.23 -1.13
CA LEU A 4 8.39 -1.26 -0.62
C LEU A 4 7.88 -1.67 0.76
N TYR A 5 7.65 -2.97 0.99
CA TYR A 5 7.22 -3.46 2.29
C TYR A 5 8.22 -3.10 3.39
N LYS A 6 9.52 -3.29 3.12
CA LYS A 6 10.55 -2.94 4.11
C LYS A 6 10.49 -1.48 4.51
N LEU A 7 10.28 -0.59 3.57
CA LEU A 7 10.21 0.85 3.84
C LEU A 7 8.96 1.20 4.64
N ILE A 8 7.81 0.70 4.21
CA ILE A 8 6.55 1.00 4.89
C ILE A 8 6.53 0.39 6.29
N ASP A 9 6.87 -0.89 6.41
CA ASP A 9 6.83 -1.59 7.69
C ASP A 9 7.77 -0.95 8.71
N THR A 10 8.99 -0.63 8.30
CA THR A 10 9.95 0.04 9.18
C THR A 10 9.45 1.40 9.64
N TYR A 11 8.95 2.20 8.71
CA TYR A 11 8.45 3.53 9.03
C TYR A 11 7.24 3.47 9.96
N VAL A 12 6.31 2.58 9.69
CA VAL A 12 5.11 2.39 10.51
C VAL A 12 5.49 1.94 11.92
N ASP A 13 6.43 1.01 12.05
CA ASP A 13 6.87 0.52 13.36
C ASP A 13 7.60 1.59 14.17
N ILE A 14 8.52 2.31 13.55
CA ILE A 14 9.28 3.37 14.24
C ILE A 14 8.36 4.44 14.79
N ASN A 15 7.33 4.79 14.03
CA ASN A 15 6.43 5.89 14.37
C ASN A 15 5.12 5.44 15.02
N ASP A 16 4.97 4.14 15.25
CA ASP A 16 3.78 3.56 15.89
C ASP A 16 2.46 4.01 15.22
N LEU A 17 2.40 3.84 13.89
CA LEU A 17 1.29 4.34 13.10
C LEU A 17 0.17 3.32 12.85
N GLY A 18 0.45 2.05 13.05
CA GLY A 18 -0.55 1.01 12.79
C GLY A 18 0.04 -0.34 12.46
N PHE A 19 -0.61 -1.05 11.56
CA PHE A 19 -0.25 -2.42 11.18
C PHE A 19 -0.07 -2.53 9.67
N THR A 20 1.07 -3.07 9.25
CA THR A 20 1.36 -3.34 7.85
C THR A 20 1.24 -4.84 7.58
N GLY A 21 0.41 -5.22 6.62
CA GLY A 21 0.20 -6.62 6.24
C GLY A 21 0.84 -6.94 4.90
N ILE A 22 1.44 -8.12 4.82
CA ILE A 22 2.00 -8.65 3.58
C ILE A 22 1.70 -10.14 3.53
N GLU A 23 1.27 -10.63 2.37
CA GLU A 23 0.93 -12.03 2.14
C GLU A 23 -0.08 -12.60 3.15
N LYS A 24 -0.98 -13.42 2.68
CA LYS A 24 -1.96 -14.14 3.51
C LYS A 24 -2.83 -13.26 4.41
N ILE A 25 -2.90 -11.95 4.11
CA ILE A 25 -3.87 -11.07 4.76
C ILE A 25 -5.14 -11.11 3.93
N LEU A 26 -6.14 -11.80 4.43
CA LEU A 26 -7.41 -11.94 3.72
C LEU A 26 -8.35 -10.82 4.12
N ILE A 27 -8.61 -9.91 3.19
CA ILE A 27 -9.53 -8.79 3.38
C ILE A 27 -10.93 -9.25 2.98
N LYS A 28 -11.84 -9.21 3.93
CA LYS A 28 -13.21 -9.63 3.67
C LYS A 28 -14.10 -8.42 3.41
N LEU A 29 -14.56 -8.29 2.17
CA LEU A 29 -15.50 -7.26 1.76
C LEU A 29 -16.89 -7.87 1.54
N THR A 30 -17.85 -7.08 1.09
CA THR A 30 -19.24 -7.51 0.99
C THR A 30 -19.45 -8.68 0.02
N ARG A 31 -18.86 -8.59 -1.17
CA ARG A 31 -19.05 -9.59 -2.22
C ARG A 31 -17.85 -10.45 -2.50
N ASN A 32 -16.66 -9.91 -2.27
CA ASN A 32 -15.41 -10.58 -2.61
C ASN A 32 -14.44 -10.47 -1.46
N ASP A 33 -13.55 -11.45 -1.39
CA ASP A 33 -12.43 -11.45 -0.47
C ASP A 33 -11.16 -11.26 -1.29
N TYR A 34 -10.20 -10.47 -0.77
CA TYR A 34 -8.95 -10.18 -1.48
C TYR A 34 -7.75 -10.39 -0.58
N GLU A 35 -6.65 -10.79 -1.20
CA GLU A 35 -5.34 -10.82 -0.56
C GLU A 35 -4.46 -9.79 -1.26
N PRO A 36 -4.39 -8.54 -0.75
CA PRO A 36 -3.54 -7.53 -1.38
C PRO A 36 -2.07 -7.88 -1.24
N ASP A 37 -1.26 -7.40 -2.16
CA ASP A 37 0.19 -7.60 -2.07
C ASP A 37 0.75 -6.94 -0.82
N LEU A 38 0.19 -5.80 -0.43
CA LEU A 38 0.56 -5.09 0.78
C LEU A 38 -0.61 -4.22 1.21
N CYS A 39 -0.84 -4.10 2.52
CA CYS A 39 -1.87 -3.21 3.03
C CYS A 39 -1.44 -2.60 4.36
N PHE A 40 -2.11 -1.51 4.72
CA PHE A 40 -1.87 -0.81 5.98
C PHE A 40 -3.19 -0.48 6.65
N PHE A 41 -3.23 -0.67 7.96
CA PHE A 41 -4.36 -0.30 8.81
C PHE A 41 -3.87 0.75 9.80
N LYS A 42 -4.58 1.86 9.90
CA LYS A 42 -4.27 2.87 10.92
C LYS A 42 -4.38 2.26 12.31
N LYS A 43 -3.67 2.83 13.26
CA LYS A 43 -3.58 2.34 14.63
C LYS A 43 -4.95 2.12 15.27
N GLU A 44 -5.89 3.04 15.09
CA GLU A 44 -7.23 2.96 15.67
C GLU A 44 -7.97 1.69 15.21
N LYS A 45 -7.75 1.29 13.97
CA LYS A 45 -8.35 0.08 13.41
C LYS A 45 -7.59 -1.16 13.86
N ALA A 46 -6.26 -1.09 13.86
CA ALA A 46 -5.39 -2.20 14.19
C ALA A 46 -5.46 -2.61 15.67
N GLU A 47 -5.80 -1.69 16.56
CA GLU A 47 -5.94 -1.97 18.00
C GLU A 47 -7.01 -3.02 18.30
N HIS A 48 -7.94 -3.23 17.38
CA HIS A 48 -9.02 -4.21 17.55
C HIS A 48 -8.66 -5.59 17.01
N PHE A 49 -7.49 -5.77 16.41
CA PHE A 49 -7.07 -7.05 15.84
C PHE A 49 -6.57 -7.98 16.95
N GLN A 50 -6.89 -9.27 16.81
CA GLN A 50 -6.42 -10.32 17.71
C GLN A 50 -5.23 -11.04 17.08
N ASP A 51 -4.40 -11.68 17.91
CA ASP A 51 -3.18 -12.34 17.46
C ASP A 51 -3.39 -13.37 16.34
N ARG A 52 -4.57 -13.97 16.26
CA ARG A 52 -4.90 -15.00 15.27
C ARG A 52 -5.99 -14.54 14.31
N GLU A 53 -5.96 -13.28 13.95
CA GLU A 53 -6.93 -12.75 13.01
C GLU A 53 -6.81 -13.46 11.67
N MET A 54 -7.92 -14.02 11.16
CA MET A 54 -7.96 -14.69 9.87
C MET A 54 -8.59 -13.84 8.79
N PHE A 55 -9.55 -12.98 9.16
CA PHE A 55 -10.26 -12.10 8.25
C PHE A 55 -10.10 -10.67 8.74
N PHE A 56 -9.77 -9.78 7.82
CA PHE A 56 -9.52 -8.39 8.14
C PHE A 56 -10.56 -7.50 7.48
N PRO A 57 -10.90 -6.37 8.09
CA PRO A 57 -11.79 -5.38 7.46
C PRO A 57 -11.04 -4.66 6.35
N ALA A 58 -11.73 -3.76 5.64
CA ALA A 58 -11.11 -2.94 4.61
C ALA A 58 -9.95 -2.14 5.21
N PRO A 59 -8.76 -2.22 4.61
CA PRO A 59 -7.62 -1.43 5.10
C PRO A 59 -7.76 0.04 4.73
N ASP A 60 -6.84 0.84 5.24
CA ASP A 60 -6.79 2.27 4.91
C ASP A 60 -5.95 2.54 3.66
N PHE A 61 -5.06 1.61 3.34
CA PHE A 61 -4.09 1.74 2.25
C PHE A 61 -3.81 0.36 1.65
N VAL A 62 -3.77 0.27 0.33
CA VAL A 62 -3.49 -0.98 -0.39
C VAL A 62 -2.46 -0.73 -1.48
N VAL A 63 -1.54 -1.68 -1.66
CA VAL A 63 -0.63 -1.71 -2.79
C VAL A 63 -0.85 -3.02 -3.55
N GLU A 64 -1.00 -2.90 -4.87
CA GLU A 64 -1.03 -4.05 -5.75
C GLU A 64 0.12 -3.95 -6.76
N VAL A 65 0.86 -5.02 -6.91
CA VAL A 65 1.94 -5.11 -7.89
C VAL A 65 1.38 -5.77 -9.13
N LEU A 66 1.42 -5.06 -10.26
CA LEU A 66 0.85 -5.56 -11.51
C LEU A 66 1.61 -6.77 -12.03
N SER A 67 0.84 -7.72 -12.55
CA SER A 67 1.33 -8.78 -13.41
C SER A 67 0.39 -8.86 -14.61
N LYS A 68 0.82 -9.52 -15.68
CA LYS A 68 -0.02 -9.68 -16.87
C LYS A 68 -1.33 -10.39 -16.54
N SER A 69 -1.30 -11.31 -15.58
CA SER A 69 -2.48 -12.09 -15.22
C SER A 69 -3.45 -11.36 -14.30
N THR A 70 -3.00 -10.32 -13.59
CA THR A 70 -3.82 -9.62 -12.60
C THR A 70 -4.15 -8.19 -12.96
N GLU A 71 -3.52 -7.61 -13.98
CA GLU A 71 -3.67 -6.19 -14.30
C GLU A 71 -5.13 -5.77 -14.49
N GLN A 72 -5.88 -6.52 -15.27
CA GLN A 72 -7.26 -6.19 -15.55
C GLN A 72 -8.11 -6.20 -14.26
N ARG A 73 -7.86 -7.14 -13.38
CA ARG A 73 -8.55 -7.26 -12.10
C ARG A 73 -8.14 -6.14 -11.15
N ASP A 74 -6.85 -5.83 -11.08
CA ASP A 74 -6.32 -4.79 -10.19
C ASP A 74 -6.79 -3.40 -10.60
N ARG A 75 -7.02 -3.17 -11.89
CA ARG A 75 -7.53 -1.90 -12.42
C ARG A 75 -9.05 -1.88 -12.59
N GLY A 76 -9.69 -3.02 -12.46
CA GLY A 76 -11.13 -3.17 -12.67
C GLY A 76 -11.91 -3.40 -11.39
N ILE A 77 -12.34 -4.65 -11.20
CA ILE A 77 -13.26 -4.99 -10.12
C ILE A 77 -12.67 -4.74 -8.72
N LYS A 78 -11.40 -5.09 -8.53
CA LYS A 78 -10.70 -4.89 -7.27
C LYS A 78 -10.60 -3.41 -6.91
N PHE A 79 -10.26 -2.60 -7.89
CA PHE A 79 -10.18 -1.15 -7.78
C PHE A 79 -11.53 -0.57 -7.31
N ARG A 80 -12.62 -0.98 -7.94
CA ARG A 80 -13.96 -0.51 -7.60
C ARG A 80 -14.41 -0.98 -6.21
N ASP A 81 -14.11 -2.24 -5.88
CA ASP A 81 -14.49 -2.81 -4.58
C ASP A 81 -13.80 -2.09 -3.42
N TYR A 82 -12.50 -1.83 -3.54
CA TYR A 82 -11.77 -1.12 -2.51
C TYR A 82 -12.29 0.31 -2.35
N ALA A 83 -12.59 0.97 -3.47
CA ALA A 83 -13.16 2.32 -3.41
C ALA A 83 -14.52 2.31 -2.71
N ALA A 84 -15.37 1.35 -3.05
CA ALA A 84 -16.71 1.21 -2.45
C ALA A 84 -16.66 0.94 -0.95
N HIS A 85 -15.59 0.34 -0.46
CA HIS A 85 -15.42 0.01 0.96
C HIS A 85 -14.55 1.03 1.71
N GLY A 86 -14.27 2.18 1.10
CA GLY A 86 -13.64 3.28 1.79
C GLY A 86 -12.13 3.18 1.98
N VAL A 87 -11.43 2.36 1.17
CA VAL A 87 -9.97 2.32 1.21
C VAL A 87 -9.45 3.65 0.65
N GLU A 88 -8.89 4.49 1.51
CA GLU A 88 -8.56 5.87 1.18
C GLU A 88 -7.45 6.04 0.15
N GLU A 89 -6.51 5.10 0.10
CA GLU A 89 -5.35 5.23 -0.79
C GLU A 89 -5.00 3.89 -1.42
N TYR A 90 -4.72 3.91 -2.72
CA TYR A 90 -4.46 2.71 -3.50
C TYR A 90 -3.28 2.97 -4.44
N TRP A 91 -2.22 2.18 -4.31
CA TRP A 91 -1.05 2.30 -5.18
C TRP A 91 -0.99 1.09 -6.10
N ILE A 92 -0.69 1.34 -7.36
CA ILE A 92 -0.40 0.30 -8.35
C ILE A 92 1.07 0.42 -8.71
N ILE A 93 1.81 -0.69 -8.57
CA ILE A 93 3.23 -0.74 -8.88
C ILE A 93 3.43 -1.58 -10.14
N ASP A 94 4.10 -1.02 -11.15
CA ASP A 94 4.52 -1.77 -12.32
C ASP A 94 6.01 -2.09 -12.16
N ALA A 95 6.31 -3.32 -11.73
CA ALA A 95 7.67 -3.75 -11.47
C ALA A 95 8.48 -3.95 -12.75
N GLU A 96 7.79 -4.14 -13.87
CA GLU A 96 8.44 -4.35 -15.17
C GLU A 96 8.87 -3.03 -15.79
N GLN A 97 8.00 -2.04 -15.78
CA GLN A 97 8.28 -0.72 -16.34
C GLN A 97 8.77 0.30 -15.31
N HIS A 98 8.82 -0.09 -14.04
CA HIS A 98 9.34 0.70 -12.92
C HIS A 98 8.61 2.03 -12.71
N PHE A 99 7.28 1.99 -12.64
CA PHE A 99 6.53 3.18 -12.25
C PHE A 99 5.51 2.86 -11.16
N VAL A 100 5.03 3.90 -10.50
CA VAL A 100 3.98 3.81 -9.49
C VAL A 100 2.83 4.74 -9.87
N GLU A 101 1.61 4.28 -9.62
CA GLU A 101 0.41 5.10 -9.70
C GLU A 101 -0.18 5.20 -8.30
N GLN A 102 -0.47 6.42 -7.88
CA GLN A 102 -1.11 6.69 -6.60
C GLN A 102 -2.51 7.20 -6.84
N TYR A 103 -3.49 6.52 -6.27
CA TYR A 103 -4.89 6.92 -6.32
C TYR A 103 -5.36 7.28 -4.93
N LEU A 104 -6.12 8.36 -4.83
CA LEU A 104 -6.73 8.82 -3.59
C LEU A 104 -8.25 8.79 -3.72
N LEU A 105 -8.92 8.31 -2.68
CA LEU A 105 -10.36 8.22 -2.66
C LEU A 105 -10.96 9.62 -2.49
N LYS A 106 -11.89 9.98 -3.38
CA LYS A 106 -12.57 11.26 -3.32
C LYS A 106 -14.02 11.07 -3.79
N ASN A 107 -14.95 11.35 -2.88
CA ASN A 107 -16.38 11.21 -3.16
C ASN A 107 -16.76 9.81 -3.66
N GLY A 108 -16.14 8.77 -3.10
CA GLY A 108 -16.44 7.38 -3.44
C GLY A 108 -15.70 6.80 -4.64
N ASP A 109 -14.90 7.60 -5.33
CA ASP A 109 -14.12 7.16 -6.49
C ASP A 109 -12.64 7.46 -6.30
N TYR A 110 -11.79 6.70 -6.97
CA TYR A 110 -10.36 6.98 -6.97
C TYR A 110 -9.99 7.99 -8.03
N GLU A 111 -9.19 8.98 -7.61
CA GLU A 111 -8.58 9.94 -8.53
C GLU A 111 -7.08 9.69 -8.58
N LEU A 112 -6.51 9.74 -9.77
CA LEU A 112 -5.06 9.60 -9.95
C LEU A 112 -4.36 10.85 -9.43
N ALA A 113 -3.56 10.70 -8.36
CA ALA A 113 -2.79 11.79 -7.78
C ALA A 113 -1.39 11.88 -8.37
N LEU A 114 -0.79 10.73 -8.73
CA LEU A 114 0.57 10.68 -9.24
C LEU A 114 0.75 9.44 -10.11
N LYS A 115 1.46 9.60 -11.21
CA LYS A 115 1.99 8.47 -11.99
C LYS A 115 3.39 8.85 -12.40
N SER A 116 4.39 8.14 -11.90
CA SER A 116 5.78 8.52 -12.16
C SER A 116 6.74 7.35 -11.95
N ASN A 117 7.92 7.47 -12.59
CA ASN A 117 9.04 6.56 -12.39
C ASN A 117 10.23 7.25 -11.71
N SER A 118 10.08 8.51 -11.30
CA SER A 118 11.17 9.30 -10.71
C SER A 118 10.60 10.30 -9.70
N GLY A 119 11.48 10.98 -8.99
CA GLY A 119 11.07 11.92 -7.95
C GLY A 119 10.64 11.20 -6.68
N THR A 120 9.76 11.83 -5.92
CA THR A 120 9.28 11.29 -4.66
C THR A 120 7.79 11.03 -4.69
N ILE A 121 7.34 10.10 -3.84
CA ILE A 121 5.92 9.86 -3.62
C ILE A 121 5.64 9.98 -2.13
N LYS A 122 4.57 10.70 -1.80
CA LYS A 122 4.14 10.92 -0.43
C LYS A 122 2.81 10.24 -0.19
N ALA A 123 2.76 9.36 0.79
CA ALA A 123 1.50 8.72 1.16
C ALA A 123 0.61 9.72 1.91
N LYS A 124 -0.69 9.61 1.69
CA LYS A 124 -1.67 10.43 2.40
C LYS A 124 -2.02 9.81 3.75
N VAL A 125 -2.27 8.50 3.77
CA VAL A 125 -2.80 7.83 4.97
C VAL A 125 -1.71 7.30 5.91
N ILE A 126 -0.47 7.24 5.45
CA ILE A 126 0.67 6.90 6.30
C ILE A 126 1.38 8.22 6.59
N ASP A 127 1.07 8.81 7.73
CA ASP A 127 1.47 10.16 8.06
C ASP A 127 2.99 10.37 7.99
N GLY A 128 3.42 11.32 7.16
CA GLY A 128 4.83 11.66 6.99
C GLY A 128 5.64 10.73 6.11
N PHE A 129 5.04 9.65 5.60
CA PHE A 129 5.77 8.70 4.75
C PHE A 129 5.99 9.28 3.36
N GLU A 130 7.23 9.56 3.04
CA GLU A 130 7.63 10.06 1.73
C GLU A 130 8.95 9.39 1.34
N ILE A 131 9.00 8.84 0.13
CA ILE A 131 10.18 8.10 -0.34
C ILE A 131 10.51 8.46 -1.78
N PRO A 132 11.79 8.30 -2.20
CA PRO A 132 12.13 8.33 -3.62
C PRO A 132 11.44 7.14 -4.31
N ILE A 133 10.84 7.40 -5.47
CA ILE A 133 10.18 6.32 -6.23
C ILE A 133 11.18 5.24 -6.64
N VAL A 134 12.41 5.63 -6.98
CA VAL A 134 13.45 4.66 -7.33
C VAL A 134 13.76 3.66 -6.21
N ALA A 135 13.49 4.04 -4.95
CA ALA A 135 13.69 3.15 -3.80
C ALA A 135 12.74 1.95 -3.80
N ILE A 136 11.66 2.01 -4.56
CA ILE A 136 10.73 0.89 -4.72
C ILE A 136 11.34 -0.20 -5.59
N PHE A 137 12.16 0.18 -6.56
CA PHE A 137 12.64 -0.69 -7.62
C PHE A 137 14.12 -1.05 -7.54
N ASP A 138 14.95 -0.16 -7.00
CA ASP A 138 16.38 -0.34 -6.93
C ASP A 138 16.84 -0.72 -5.52
N LYS A 139 17.58 -1.82 -5.42
CA LYS A 139 18.01 -2.36 -4.12
C LYS A 139 18.90 -1.41 -3.35
N LYS A 140 19.81 -0.71 -4.04
CA LYS A 140 20.73 0.23 -3.40
C LYS A 140 20.00 1.47 -2.89
N GLU A 141 19.13 2.03 -3.73
CA GLU A 141 18.32 3.18 -3.36
C GLU A 141 17.38 2.85 -2.21
N ASN A 142 16.86 1.64 -2.20
CA ASN A 142 16.03 1.14 -1.10
C ASN A 142 16.82 1.11 0.21
N ALA A 143 18.04 0.54 0.19
CA ALA A 143 18.89 0.46 1.36
C ALA A 143 19.28 1.84 1.88
N ASP A 144 19.59 2.77 0.98
CA ASP A 144 19.94 4.15 1.37
C ASP A 144 18.75 4.87 2.01
N THR A 145 17.55 4.67 1.47
CA THR A 145 16.33 5.26 2.01
C THR A 145 16.04 4.70 3.41
N LEU A 146 16.17 3.37 3.56
CA LEU A 146 15.97 2.71 4.85
C LEU A 146 16.95 3.22 5.90
N ARG A 147 18.21 3.39 5.51
CA ARG A 147 19.25 3.90 6.40
C ARG A 147 18.92 5.31 6.89
N LYS A 148 18.46 6.19 6.01
CA LYS A 148 18.04 7.55 6.37
C LYS A 148 16.84 7.53 7.32
N MET A 149 15.91 6.63 7.08
CA MET A 149 14.73 6.45 7.91
C MET A 149 15.12 6.07 9.35
N LEU A 150 16.07 5.16 9.49
CA LEU A 150 16.58 4.69 10.79
C LEU A 150 17.43 5.73 11.50
N ALA A 151 18.09 6.61 10.78
CA ALA A 151 18.97 7.63 11.36
C ALA A 151 18.20 8.81 11.95
N GLY A 152 16.97 8.94 11.62
CA GLY A 152 16.20 9.96 12.21
C GLY A 152 15.27 10.75 11.53
#